data_0aae26de67d9039dc6f10e9ab8d8a981
#
_entry.id   0aae26de67d9039dc6f10e9ab8d8a981
#
_cell.length_a   1.000
_cell.length_b   1.000
_cell.length_c   1.000
_cell.angle_alpha   90.00
_cell.angle_beta   90.00
_cell.angle_gamma   90.00
#
_symmetry.space_group_name_H-M   'P 1'
#
loop_
_entity.id
_entity.type
_entity.pdbx_description
1 polymer ?
#
loop_
_entity_poly.entity_id
_entity_poly.type
_entity_poly.pdbx_seq_one_letter_code
_entity_poly.pdbx_strand_id
1 'polypeptide(L)'
;GIQNIVPYRLPNHKNKRLLDPHVVIVGAGASRAACKIDKNGKEVPLLKDIHKILGLTSELKKYNFSDEQMKDFEKLFSDINGKAEYRDLQEKLEYEVCDYFSKLQIPDEPTLYDYLILSLTEKDAIISFNWDPFLMQAYKRNICVGNLPELIFPHGNAGVGLCYDCKIKGYANCLCPKCFKELQQMPLLYPIGKKDYNGKPIIVNEWNLAKSMLSRAAGITVYGYGAPVTDIEAVELMKSASHLSQMKDIAPFTIINLAKNEDEQ
;
A
#
# COMPACT_ATOMS: atom_id res chain seq x y z
N GLY A 1 -4.44 -12.17 -28.30
CA GLY A 1 -3.68 -12.78 -27.23
C GLY A 1 -4.41 -12.58 -25.93
N ILE A 2 -4.79 -13.66 -25.28
CA ILE A 2 -5.41 -13.65 -23.95
C ILE A 2 -4.28 -13.29 -22.99
N GLN A 3 -4.21 -12.02 -22.60
CA GLN A 3 -3.12 -11.53 -21.79
C GLN A 3 -3.49 -11.59 -20.31
N ASN A 4 -2.83 -12.49 -19.61
CA ASN A 4 -2.39 -12.36 -18.22
C ASN A 4 -3.45 -11.93 -17.21
N ILE A 5 -4.47 -12.76 -17.10
CA ILE A 5 -5.38 -12.71 -15.98
C ILE A 5 -4.78 -13.64 -14.94
N VAL A 6 -4.28 -13.06 -13.86
CA VAL A 6 -3.84 -13.83 -12.72
C VAL A 6 -4.94 -13.81 -11.69
N PRO A 7 -5.65 -14.94 -11.51
CA PRO A 7 -6.60 -15.03 -10.43
C PRO A 7 -5.82 -14.96 -9.12
N TYR A 8 -6.11 -13.95 -8.34
CA TYR A 8 -5.71 -13.90 -6.95
C TYR A 8 -6.44 -15.02 -6.22
N ARG A 9 -5.72 -16.08 -5.87
CA ARG A 9 -6.30 -17.16 -5.07
C ARG A 9 -6.31 -16.74 -3.61
N LEU A 10 -7.50 -16.65 -3.03
CA LEU A 10 -7.60 -16.80 -1.58
C LEU A 10 -6.95 -18.12 -1.18
N PRO A 11 -6.07 -18.16 -0.17
CA PRO A 11 -5.42 -19.38 0.24
C PRO A 11 -6.48 -20.46 0.51
N ASN A 12 -6.32 -21.61 -0.11
CA ASN A 12 -7.22 -22.74 0.05
C ASN A 12 -6.92 -23.37 1.41
N HIS A 13 -7.69 -23.01 2.44
CA HIS A 13 -7.48 -23.45 3.82
C HIS A 13 -7.70 -24.94 4.09
N LYS A 14 -7.89 -25.76 3.05
CA LYS A 14 -8.05 -27.21 3.20
C LYS A 14 -6.72 -27.92 2.90
N ASN A 15 -6.09 -28.42 3.95
CA ASN A 15 -5.05 -29.45 3.96
C ASN A 15 -3.58 -29.03 3.71
N LYS A 16 -3.02 -28.15 4.55
CA LYS A 16 -1.58 -28.27 4.90
C LYS A 16 -1.40 -27.78 6.33
N ARG A 17 -0.57 -28.46 7.14
CA ARG A 17 0.15 -27.83 8.24
C ARG A 17 1.04 -26.76 7.59
N LEU A 18 0.46 -25.59 7.37
CA LEU A 18 1.16 -24.45 6.85
C LEU A 18 2.24 -24.13 7.89
N LEU A 19 3.48 -24.19 7.45
CA LEU A 19 4.55 -23.55 8.18
C LEU A 19 4.12 -22.11 8.44
N ASP A 20 4.30 -21.60 9.63
CA ASP A 20 3.92 -20.25 9.99
C ASP A 20 4.54 -19.23 9.02
N PRO A 21 3.82 -18.18 8.60
CA PRO A 21 4.29 -17.26 7.58
C PRO A 21 5.38 -16.31 8.09
N HIS A 22 6.28 -15.89 7.22
CA HIS A 22 7.04 -14.66 7.39
C HIS A 22 6.19 -13.50 6.82
N VAL A 23 5.99 -12.46 7.61
CA VAL A 23 5.23 -11.28 7.20
C VAL A 23 6.17 -10.09 7.06
N VAL A 24 6.18 -9.47 5.89
CA VAL A 24 6.95 -8.25 5.63
C VAL A 24 5.99 -7.07 5.54
N ILE A 25 6.23 -6.05 6.35
CA ILE A 25 5.49 -4.78 6.30
C ILE A 25 6.34 -3.76 5.56
N VAL A 26 5.80 -3.14 4.52
CA VAL A 26 6.50 -2.13 3.73
C VAL A 26 5.79 -0.78 3.77
N GLY A 27 6.57 0.29 3.89
CA GLY A 27 6.11 1.67 3.85
C GLY A 27 6.79 2.47 2.74
N ALA A 28 6.57 3.80 2.73
CA ALA A 28 7.05 4.71 1.68
C ALA A 28 8.58 4.67 1.47
N GLY A 29 9.34 4.44 2.54
CA GLY A 29 10.79 4.26 2.44
C GLY A 29 11.19 3.05 1.61
N ALA A 30 10.44 1.94 1.66
CA ALA A 30 10.70 0.77 0.83
C ALA A 30 10.44 1.06 -0.65
N SER A 31 9.34 1.75 -0.99
CA SER A 31 9.06 2.17 -2.37
C SER A 31 10.13 3.10 -2.90
N ARG A 32 10.57 4.09 -2.13
CA ARG A 32 11.67 4.99 -2.56
C ARG A 32 13.01 4.27 -2.71
N ALA A 33 13.30 3.29 -1.88
CA ALA A 33 14.51 2.46 -2.03
C ALA A 33 14.43 1.55 -3.26
N ALA A 34 13.24 1.05 -3.58
CA ALA A 34 13.01 0.26 -4.78
C ALA A 34 13.02 1.12 -6.05
N CYS A 35 12.40 2.31 -6.00
CA CYS A 35 12.23 3.18 -7.15
C CYS A 35 11.95 4.63 -6.70
N LYS A 36 12.98 5.47 -6.63
CA LYS A 36 12.82 6.89 -6.31
C LYS A 36 12.23 7.68 -7.48
N ILE A 37 12.68 7.37 -8.68
CA ILE A 37 12.24 7.97 -9.94
C ILE A 37 11.68 6.82 -10.79
N ASP A 38 10.46 6.96 -11.27
CA ASP A 38 9.80 5.95 -12.09
C ASP A 38 10.41 5.87 -13.51
N LYS A 39 9.99 4.87 -14.29
CA LYS A 39 10.43 4.64 -15.67
C LYS A 39 10.28 5.89 -16.56
N ASN A 40 9.31 6.77 -16.27
CA ASN A 40 8.99 7.96 -17.04
C ASN A 40 9.59 9.24 -16.45
N GLY A 41 10.48 9.15 -15.47
CA GLY A 41 11.12 10.28 -14.81
C GLY A 41 10.26 10.96 -13.74
N LYS A 42 9.14 10.34 -13.31
CA LYS A 42 8.30 10.87 -12.24
C LYS A 42 8.85 10.49 -10.87
N GLU A 43 8.87 11.45 -9.96
CA GLU A 43 9.29 11.21 -8.59
C GLU A 43 8.20 10.53 -7.78
N VAL A 44 8.56 9.59 -6.91
CA VAL A 44 7.64 8.97 -5.95
C VAL A 44 7.47 9.90 -4.75
N PRO A 45 6.30 10.51 -4.55
CA PRO A 45 6.10 11.49 -3.51
C PRO A 45 6.07 10.86 -2.12
N LEU A 46 6.60 11.58 -1.13
CA LEU A 46 6.25 11.38 0.27
C LEU A 46 5.13 12.36 0.64
N LEU A 47 4.41 12.09 1.73
CA LEU A 47 3.29 12.95 2.15
C LEU A 47 3.72 14.41 2.37
N LYS A 48 4.94 14.66 2.85
CA LYS A 48 5.49 16.02 3.06
C LYS A 48 5.69 16.83 1.77
N ASP A 49 5.89 16.16 0.64
CA ASP A 49 6.23 16.80 -0.66
C ASP A 49 5.13 16.63 -1.70
N ILE A 50 4.09 15.85 -1.41
CA ILE A 50 3.03 15.44 -2.36
C ILE A 50 2.39 16.66 -3.05
N HIS A 51 2.12 17.73 -2.32
CA HIS A 51 1.50 18.96 -2.87
C HIS A 51 2.39 19.63 -3.93
N LYS A 52 3.71 19.54 -3.81
CA LYS A 52 4.66 20.10 -4.78
C LYS A 52 4.79 19.21 -5.99
N ILE A 53 5.01 17.91 -5.78
CA ILE A 53 5.23 16.92 -6.84
C ILE A 53 4.00 16.79 -7.72
N LEU A 54 2.80 16.85 -7.14
CA LEU A 54 1.54 16.82 -7.89
C LEU A 54 1.10 18.19 -8.43
N GLY A 55 1.84 19.29 -8.16
CA GLY A 55 1.49 20.61 -8.63
C GLY A 55 0.26 21.24 -7.97
N LEU A 56 -0.09 20.81 -6.75
CA LEU A 56 -1.30 21.22 -6.03
C LEU A 56 -1.15 22.54 -5.26
N THR A 57 0.07 23.09 -5.18
CA THR A 57 0.37 24.28 -4.38
C THR A 57 -0.50 25.48 -4.72
N SER A 58 -0.71 25.77 -6.01
CA SER A 58 -1.53 26.89 -6.45
C SER A 58 -3.01 26.72 -6.09
N GLU A 59 -3.51 25.49 -6.16
CA GLU A 59 -4.88 25.17 -5.81
C GLU A 59 -5.12 25.34 -4.30
N LEU A 60 -4.23 24.80 -3.48
CA LEU A 60 -4.30 24.91 -2.02
C LEU A 60 -4.22 26.37 -1.57
N LYS A 61 -3.42 27.22 -2.23
CA LYS A 61 -3.35 28.66 -1.96
C LYS A 61 -4.65 29.42 -2.22
N LYS A 62 -5.50 28.96 -3.15
CA LYS A 62 -6.85 29.56 -3.37
C LYS A 62 -7.76 29.41 -2.14
N TYR A 63 -7.52 28.37 -1.34
CA TYR A 63 -8.23 28.13 -0.07
C TYR A 63 -7.47 28.68 1.15
N ASN A 64 -6.50 29.56 0.94
CA ASN A 64 -5.71 30.23 1.97
C ASN A 64 -4.86 29.32 2.85
N PHE A 65 -4.47 28.12 2.36
CA PHE A 65 -3.51 27.29 3.08
C PHE A 65 -2.10 27.87 2.98
N SER A 66 -1.42 27.96 4.13
CA SER A 66 -0.05 28.42 4.23
C SER A 66 0.94 27.34 3.74
N ASP A 67 2.17 27.74 3.38
CA ASP A 67 3.22 26.80 3.00
C ASP A 67 3.53 25.78 4.11
N GLU A 68 3.37 26.17 5.38
CA GLU A 68 3.57 25.27 6.53
C GLU A 68 2.46 24.23 6.63
N GLN A 69 1.19 24.64 6.45
CA GLN A 69 0.07 23.69 6.43
C GLN A 69 0.16 22.70 5.27
N MET A 70 0.67 23.12 4.11
CA MET A 70 0.82 22.27 2.94
C MET A 70 1.90 21.18 3.13
N LYS A 71 2.90 21.40 3.98
CA LYS A 71 3.94 20.39 4.30
C LYS A 71 3.39 19.20 5.10
N ASP A 72 2.33 19.41 5.86
CA ASP A 72 1.65 18.36 6.60
C ASP A 72 0.36 17.94 5.87
N PHE A 73 0.54 17.18 4.80
CA PHE A 73 -0.58 16.73 3.96
C PHE A 73 -1.61 15.91 4.74
N GLU A 74 -1.18 15.13 5.74
CA GLU A 74 -2.08 14.33 6.57
C GLU A 74 -3.00 15.21 7.38
N LYS A 75 -2.43 16.22 8.06
CA LYS A 75 -3.22 17.17 8.83
C LYS A 75 -4.13 18.01 7.94
N LEU A 76 -3.60 18.52 6.81
CA LEU A 76 -4.36 19.27 5.83
C LEU A 76 -5.58 18.46 5.35
N PHE A 77 -5.36 17.21 4.96
CA PHE A 77 -6.43 16.35 4.48
C PHE A 77 -7.46 16.04 5.57
N SER A 78 -7.01 15.81 6.81
CA SER A 78 -7.91 15.66 7.98
C SER A 78 -8.71 16.94 8.24
N ASP A 79 -8.11 18.11 8.10
CA ASP A 79 -8.75 19.39 8.36
C ASP A 79 -9.85 19.74 7.35
N ILE A 80 -9.72 19.30 6.10
CA ILE A 80 -10.73 19.54 5.04
C ILE A 80 -11.80 18.45 4.96
N ASN A 81 -11.48 17.23 5.42
CA ASN A 81 -12.31 16.07 5.23
C ASN A 81 -13.74 16.24 5.78
N GLY A 82 -14.73 16.00 4.92
CA GLY A 82 -16.15 16.04 5.28
C GLY A 82 -16.72 17.44 5.52
N LYS A 83 -15.96 18.50 5.32
CA LYS A 83 -16.46 19.90 5.43
C LYS A 83 -17.03 20.35 4.09
N ALA A 84 -18.24 20.88 4.13
CA ALA A 84 -18.97 21.28 2.92
C ALA A 84 -18.23 22.35 2.09
N GLU A 85 -17.56 23.28 2.76
CA GLU A 85 -16.78 24.35 2.12
C GLU A 85 -15.55 23.84 1.35
N TYR A 86 -15.05 22.64 1.67
CA TYR A 86 -13.88 22.02 1.02
C TYR A 86 -14.22 20.83 0.12
N ARG A 87 -15.50 20.56 -0.16
CA ARG A 87 -15.91 19.38 -0.95
C ARG A 87 -15.19 19.31 -2.28
N ASP A 88 -15.23 20.41 -3.07
CA ASP A 88 -14.62 20.44 -4.40
C ASP A 88 -13.09 20.27 -4.31
N LEU A 89 -12.46 20.87 -3.28
CA LEU A 89 -11.04 20.71 -3.03
C LEU A 89 -10.71 19.25 -2.68
N GLN A 90 -11.47 18.62 -1.79
CA GLN A 90 -11.26 17.24 -1.39
C GLN A 90 -11.37 16.30 -2.59
N GLU A 91 -12.44 16.41 -3.38
CA GLU A 91 -12.64 15.60 -4.58
C GLU A 91 -11.49 15.77 -5.58
N LYS A 92 -11.02 17.00 -5.76
CA LYS A 92 -9.88 17.29 -6.63
C LYS A 92 -8.59 16.67 -6.10
N LEU A 93 -8.27 16.82 -4.82
CA LEU A 93 -7.07 16.23 -4.21
C LEU A 93 -7.11 14.69 -4.34
N GLU A 94 -8.24 14.06 -4.05
CA GLU A 94 -8.41 12.61 -4.20
C GLU A 94 -8.20 12.16 -5.64
N TYR A 95 -8.75 12.89 -6.61
CA TYR A 95 -8.56 12.59 -8.02
C TYR A 95 -7.09 12.71 -8.43
N GLU A 96 -6.45 13.84 -8.15
CA GLU A 96 -5.05 14.11 -8.55
C GLU A 96 -4.08 13.12 -7.91
N VAL A 97 -4.27 12.77 -6.64
CA VAL A 97 -3.47 11.75 -5.96
C VAL A 97 -3.64 10.40 -6.63
N CYS A 98 -4.88 9.95 -6.83
CA CYS A 98 -5.16 8.67 -7.46
C CYS A 98 -4.61 8.62 -8.89
N ASP A 99 -4.84 9.67 -9.68
CA ASP A 99 -4.35 9.78 -11.06
C ASP A 99 -2.82 9.74 -11.13
N TYR A 100 -2.14 10.48 -10.26
CA TYR A 100 -0.69 10.50 -10.22
C TYR A 100 -0.10 9.12 -9.94
N PHE A 101 -0.56 8.49 -8.85
CA PHE A 101 -0.04 7.18 -8.44
C PHE A 101 -0.37 6.08 -9.46
N SER A 102 -1.56 6.12 -10.08
CA SER A 102 -1.97 5.13 -11.09
C SER A 102 -1.10 5.15 -12.36
N LYS A 103 -0.46 6.28 -12.64
CA LYS A 103 0.41 6.47 -13.82
C LYS A 103 1.88 6.14 -13.56
N LEU A 104 2.26 5.86 -12.31
CA LEU A 104 3.64 5.48 -11.99
C LEU A 104 3.97 4.10 -12.57
N GLN A 105 5.17 3.97 -13.12
CA GLN A 105 5.66 2.73 -13.73
C GLN A 105 7.02 2.34 -13.17
N ILE A 106 7.11 1.11 -12.68
CA ILE A 106 8.37 0.55 -12.20
C ILE A 106 9.40 0.50 -13.35
N PRO A 107 10.70 0.76 -13.10
CA PRO A 107 11.77 0.57 -14.09
C PRO A 107 11.77 -0.85 -14.66
N ASP A 108 12.28 -0.99 -15.89
CA ASP A 108 12.42 -2.31 -16.53
C ASP A 108 13.45 -3.19 -15.80
N GLU A 109 14.47 -2.55 -15.21
CA GLU A 109 15.48 -3.22 -14.40
C GLU A 109 14.88 -3.81 -13.11
N PRO A 110 15.41 -4.94 -12.61
CA PRO A 110 14.99 -5.50 -11.33
C PRO A 110 15.19 -4.48 -10.19
N THR A 111 14.19 -4.40 -9.33
CA THR A 111 14.20 -3.52 -8.14
C THR A 111 14.26 -4.34 -6.85
N LEU A 112 14.40 -3.66 -5.71
CA LEU A 112 14.32 -4.31 -4.40
C LEU A 112 12.99 -5.05 -4.19
N TYR A 113 11.89 -4.58 -4.81
CA TYR A 113 10.60 -5.27 -4.73
C TYR A 113 10.60 -6.61 -5.48
N ASP A 114 11.33 -6.73 -6.60
CA ASP A 114 11.49 -8.02 -7.28
C ASP A 114 12.22 -9.03 -6.38
N TYR A 115 13.33 -8.61 -5.80
CA TYR A 115 14.10 -9.47 -4.89
C TYR A 115 13.30 -9.84 -3.64
N LEU A 116 12.56 -8.88 -3.07
CA LEU A 116 11.71 -9.14 -1.91
C LEU A 116 10.64 -10.20 -2.23
N ILE A 117 9.90 -10.03 -3.34
CA ILE A 117 8.86 -10.96 -3.77
C ILE A 117 9.45 -12.36 -4.02
N LEU A 118 10.59 -12.44 -4.69
CA LEU A 118 11.23 -13.72 -5.03
C LEU A 118 11.91 -14.40 -3.82
N SER A 119 12.16 -13.66 -2.74
CA SER A 119 12.71 -14.23 -1.49
C SER A 119 11.66 -14.88 -0.60
N LEU A 120 10.38 -14.68 -0.90
CA LEU A 120 9.24 -15.18 -0.14
C LEU A 120 8.47 -16.24 -0.93
N THR A 121 7.58 -16.97 -0.26
CA THR A 121 6.80 -18.05 -0.86
C THR A 121 5.30 -17.86 -0.62
N GLU A 122 4.47 -18.74 -1.20
CA GLU A 122 3.00 -18.70 -1.10
C GLU A 122 2.43 -18.74 0.34
N LYS A 123 3.25 -19.16 1.32
CA LYS A 123 2.86 -19.14 2.73
C LYS A 123 3.03 -17.76 3.38
N ASP A 124 3.86 -16.91 2.79
CA ASP A 124 4.31 -15.63 3.33
C ASP A 124 3.42 -14.48 2.84
N ALA A 125 3.56 -13.32 3.44
CA ALA A 125 2.80 -12.13 3.04
C ALA A 125 3.64 -10.86 3.05
N ILE A 126 3.31 -9.95 2.14
CA ILE A 126 3.78 -8.57 2.15
C ILE A 126 2.58 -7.66 2.40
N ILE A 127 2.59 -6.93 3.50
CA ILE A 127 1.60 -5.92 3.85
C ILE A 127 2.17 -4.56 3.45
N SER A 128 1.57 -3.91 2.46
CA SER A 128 2.00 -2.60 1.98
C SER A 128 1.00 -1.51 2.36
N PHE A 129 1.49 -0.46 3.01
CA PHE A 129 0.74 0.75 3.29
C PHE A 129 0.89 1.81 2.19
N ASN A 130 1.60 1.48 1.11
CA ASN A 130 1.90 2.40 0.01
C ASN A 130 0.79 2.43 -1.04
N TRP A 131 0.55 3.61 -1.60
CA TRP A 131 -0.39 3.81 -2.71
C TRP A 131 0.20 3.49 -4.08
N ASP A 132 1.54 3.59 -4.21
CA ASP A 132 2.21 3.36 -5.49
C ASP A 132 2.05 1.92 -6.00
N PRO A 133 2.02 1.72 -7.33
CA PRO A 133 1.74 0.43 -7.94
C PRO A 133 2.98 -0.49 -8.03
N PHE A 134 4.14 -0.06 -7.56
CA PHE A 134 5.41 -0.76 -7.85
C PHE A 134 5.46 -2.19 -7.34
N LEU A 135 4.97 -2.44 -6.12
CA LEU A 135 4.92 -3.81 -5.59
C LEU A 135 4.05 -4.72 -6.46
N MET A 136 2.88 -4.22 -6.90
CA MET A 136 1.99 -4.97 -7.82
C MET A 136 2.62 -5.18 -9.19
N GLN A 137 3.32 -4.18 -9.72
CA GLN A 137 4.01 -4.27 -11.02
C GLN A 137 5.18 -5.26 -10.96
N ALA A 138 5.98 -5.23 -9.87
CA ALA A 138 7.03 -6.22 -9.64
C ALA A 138 6.44 -7.63 -9.51
N TYR A 139 5.34 -7.79 -8.78
CA TYR A 139 4.63 -9.06 -8.66
C TYR A 139 4.18 -9.58 -10.04
N LYS A 140 3.56 -8.72 -10.84
CA LYS A 140 3.05 -9.07 -12.17
C LYS A 140 4.15 -9.60 -13.09
N ARG A 141 5.32 -8.97 -13.11
CA ARG A 141 6.42 -9.42 -14.00
C ARG A 141 7.11 -10.70 -13.53
N ASN A 142 6.99 -11.06 -12.25
CA ASN A 142 7.56 -12.27 -11.67
C ASN A 142 6.57 -13.44 -11.55
N ILE A 143 5.33 -13.28 -11.99
CA ILE A 143 4.25 -14.25 -11.78
C ILE A 143 4.56 -15.64 -12.33
N CYS A 144 5.35 -15.72 -13.42
CA CYS A 144 5.70 -16.99 -14.06
C CYS A 144 6.61 -17.87 -13.18
N VAL A 145 7.23 -17.32 -12.15
CA VAL A 145 8.06 -18.09 -11.19
C VAL A 145 7.18 -19.01 -10.33
N GLY A 146 5.92 -18.63 -10.08
CA GLY A 146 4.99 -19.34 -9.18
C GLY A 146 5.37 -19.22 -7.72
N ASN A 147 4.49 -19.69 -6.83
CA ASN A 147 4.70 -19.72 -5.38
C ASN A 147 5.08 -18.37 -4.76
N LEU A 148 4.54 -17.26 -5.29
CA LEU A 148 4.77 -15.91 -4.79
C LEU A 148 3.94 -15.62 -3.54
N PRO A 149 4.38 -14.67 -2.67
CA PRO A 149 3.68 -14.33 -1.43
C PRO A 149 2.33 -13.66 -1.66
N GLU A 150 1.50 -13.66 -0.62
CA GLU A 150 0.27 -12.87 -0.57
C GLU A 150 0.60 -11.38 -0.50
N LEU A 151 -0.07 -10.55 -1.32
CA LEU A 151 0.03 -9.10 -1.24
C LEU A 151 -1.22 -8.50 -0.59
N ILE A 152 -1.04 -7.69 0.46
CA ILE A 152 -2.11 -7.11 1.27
C ILE A 152 -1.94 -5.59 1.30
N PHE A 153 -3.02 -4.84 1.03
CA PHE A 153 -3.00 -3.39 0.89
C PHE A 153 -4.04 -2.71 1.78
N PRO A 154 -3.78 -2.57 3.09
CA PRO A 154 -4.76 -2.00 4.03
C PRO A 154 -5.13 -0.53 3.74
N HIS A 155 -4.28 0.21 3.06
CA HIS A 155 -4.54 1.59 2.62
C HIS A 155 -4.97 1.72 1.16
N GLY A 156 -5.29 0.59 0.52
CA GLY A 156 -5.49 0.56 -0.92
C GLY A 156 -4.19 0.65 -1.72
N ASN A 157 -4.28 0.50 -3.03
CA ASN A 157 -3.11 0.59 -3.92
C ASN A 157 -3.52 0.89 -5.35
N ALA A 158 -2.79 1.78 -6.00
CA ALA A 158 -3.08 2.22 -7.37
C ALA A 158 -2.82 1.14 -8.44
N GLY A 159 -2.05 0.11 -8.12
CA GLY A 159 -1.79 -1.03 -9.01
C GLY A 159 -2.85 -2.14 -8.95
N VAL A 160 -3.83 -2.02 -8.05
CA VAL A 160 -4.86 -3.04 -7.81
C VAL A 160 -6.17 -2.67 -8.49
N GLY A 161 -6.76 -3.63 -9.19
CA GLY A 161 -8.10 -3.56 -9.75
C GLY A 161 -9.05 -4.58 -9.10
N LEU A 162 -10.32 -4.26 -9.04
CA LEU A 162 -11.35 -5.02 -8.34
C LEU A 162 -12.54 -5.33 -9.24
N CYS A 163 -13.05 -6.54 -9.16
CA CYS A 163 -14.38 -6.88 -9.66
C CYS A 163 -15.31 -7.14 -8.46
N TYR A 164 -16.21 -6.22 -8.21
CA TYR A 164 -17.16 -6.35 -7.08
C TYR A 164 -18.18 -7.46 -7.30
N ASP A 165 -18.62 -7.67 -8.54
CA ASP A 165 -19.58 -8.73 -8.88
C ASP A 165 -18.98 -10.12 -8.66
N CYS A 166 -17.75 -10.32 -9.09
CA CYS A 166 -17.06 -11.61 -9.01
C CYS A 166 -16.19 -11.77 -7.76
N LYS A 167 -16.05 -10.72 -6.94
CA LYS A 167 -15.18 -10.67 -5.76
C LYS A 167 -13.72 -11.04 -6.08
N ILE A 168 -13.22 -10.49 -7.17
CA ILE A 168 -11.85 -10.73 -7.65
C ILE A 168 -11.01 -9.48 -7.44
N LYS A 169 -9.81 -9.68 -6.90
CA LYS A 169 -8.72 -8.70 -6.84
C LYS A 169 -7.66 -9.11 -7.88
N GLY A 170 -7.24 -8.16 -8.69
CA GLY A 170 -6.27 -8.36 -9.75
C GLY A 170 -5.45 -7.10 -10.01
N TYR A 171 -4.90 -6.98 -11.23
CA TYR A 171 -4.14 -5.80 -11.63
C TYR A 171 -5.07 -4.70 -12.14
N ALA A 172 -4.76 -3.45 -11.79
CA ALA A 172 -5.43 -2.29 -12.38
C ALA A 172 -5.32 -2.33 -13.92
N ASN A 173 -6.32 -1.78 -14.59
CA ASN A 173 -6.42 -1.72 -16.06
C ASN A 173 -6.43 -3.11 -16.76
N CYS A 174 -6.91 -4.15 -16.06
CA CYS A 174 -7.10 -5.49 -16.61
C CYS A 174 -8.58 -5.86 -16.58
N LEU A 175 -8.93 -6.92 -17.34
CA LEU A 175 -10.28 -7.46 -17.34
C LEU A 175 -10.47 -8.52 -16.24
N CYS A 176 -11.66 -8.60 -15.71
CA CYS A 176 -12.04 -9.67 -14.79
C CYS A 176 -12.03 -11.03 -15.52
N PRO A 177 -11.35 -12.06 -14.97
CA PRO A 177 -11.28 -13.36 -15.60
C PRO A 177 -12.60 -14.12 -15.67
N LYS A 178 -13.60 -13.71 -14.88
CA LYS A 178 -14.91 -14.36 -14.87
C LYS A 178 -15.94 -13.69 -15.76
N CYS A 179 -16.10 -12.36 -15.61
CA CYS A 179 -17.16 -11.63 -16.31
C CYS A 179 -16.64 -10.75 -17.45
N PHE A 180 -15.32 -10.68 -17.65
CA PHE A 180 -14.65 -9.90 -18.68
C PHE A 180 -14.92 -8.37 -18.64
N LYS A 181 -15.53 -7.89 -17.56
CA LYS A 181 -15.65 -6.44 -17.32
C LYS A 181 -14.29 -5.90 -16.86
N GLU A 182 -14.02 -4.63 -17.12
CA GLU A 182 -12.84 -3.94 -16.63
C GLU A 182 -12.83 -3.93 -15.10
N LEU A 183 -11.66 -4.20 -14.51
CA LEU A 183 -11.47 -4.13 -13.07
C LEU A 183 -11.46 -2.67 -12.63
N GLN A 184 -12.29 -2.34 -11.65
CA GLN A 184 -12.35 -1.01 -11.09
C GLN A 184 -11.14 -0.73 -10.20
N GLN A 185 -10.63 0.49 -10.24
CA GLN A 185 -9.51 0.93 -9.40
C GLN A 185 -9.81 0.69 -7.92
N MET A 186 -8.88 0.07 -7.20
CA MET A 186 -8.98 -0.06 -5.75
C MET A 186 -8.98 1.32 -5.08
N PRO A 187 -9.93 1.60 -4.17
CA PRO A 187 -9.96 2.89 -3.50
C PRO A 187 -8.71 3.08 -2.64
N LEU A 188 -8.16 4.28 -2.65
CA LEU A 188 -7.12 4.69 -1.73
C LEU A 188 -7.74 5.15 -0.41
N LEU A 189 -7.08 4.84 0.69
CA LEU A 189 -7.45 5.30 2.02
C LEU A 189 -6.57 6.49 2.40
N TYR A 190 -7.18 7.66 2.42
CA TYR A 190 -6.48 8.91 2.72
C TYR A 190 -6.19 9.04 4.22
N PRO A 191 -5.16 9.80 4.61
CA PRO A 191 -4.75 9.97 6.00
C PRO A 191 -5.68 10.93 6.72
N ILE A 192 -6.78 10.42 7.24
CA ILE A 192 -7.73 11.16 8.07
C ILE A 192 -7.75 10.58 9.48
N GLY A 193 -7.88 11.44 10.51
CA GLY A 193 -7.76 11.06 11.91
C GLY A 193 -8.78 10.03 12.40
N LYS A 194 -9.95 9.91 11.73
CA LYS A 194 -10.91 8.82 11.91
C LYS A 194 -11.20 8.23 10.54
N LYS A 195 -10.56 7.12 10.23
CA LYS A 195 -10.75 6.45 8.95
C LYS A 195 -12.08 5.68 8.98
N ASP A 196 -13.01 6.02 8.10
CA ASP A 196 -14.24 5.24 7.91
C ASP A 196 -13.97 4.05 6.99
N TYR A 197 -13.65 2.92 7.61
CA TYR A 197 -13.47 1.65 6.89
C TYR A 197 -14.80 1.02 6.48
N ASN A 198 -15.91 1.33 7.17
CA ASN A 198 -17.18 0.64 7.00
C ASN A 198 -17.82 0.87 5.62
N GLY A 199 -17.53 2.04 5.01
CA GLY A 199 -17.96 2.35 3.63
C GLY A 199 -17.17 1.64 2.54
N LYS A 200 -16.06 0.93 2.87
CA LYS A 200 -15.15 0.30 1.90
C LYS A 200 -14.87 -1.16 2.28
N PRO A 201 -15.79 -2.11 1.99
CA PRO A 201 -15.67 -3.52 2.42
C PRO A 201 -14.34 -4.19 2.03
N ILE A 202 -13.78 -3.82 0.87
CA ILE A 202 -12.50 -4.38 0.44
C ILE A 202 -11.35 -3.97 1.37
N ILE A 203 -11.35 -2.73 1.85
CA ILE A 203 -10.34 -2.25 2.81
C ILE A 203 -10.46 -3.00 4.14
N VAL A 204 -11.68 -3.22 4.61
CA VAL A 204 -11.93 -4.05 5.80
C VAL A 204 -11.37 -5.46 5.63
N ASN A 205 -11.55 -6.06 4.47
CA ASN A 205 -11.01 -7.39 4.16
C ASN A 205 -9.47 -7.39 4.17
N GLU A 206 -8.82 -6.38 3.59
CA GLU A 206 -7.35 -6.26 3.60
C GLU A 206 -6.82 -6.14 5.05
N TRP A 207 -7.49 -5.33 5.90
CA TRP A 207 -7.14 -5.24 7.33
C TRP A 207 -7.32 -6.57 8.08
N ASN A 208 -8.41 -7.26 7.83
CA ASN A 208 -8.67 -8.57 8.47
C ASN A 208 -7.65 -9.62 8.02
N LEU A 209 -7.28 -9.61 6.75
CA LEU A 209 -6.25 -10.49 6.22
C LEU A 209 -4.87 -10.17 6.83
N ALA A 210 -4.51 -8.89 6.93
CA ALA A 210 -3.29 -8.45 7.59
C ALA A 210 -3.23 -8.92 9.04
N LYS A 211 -4.30 -8.74 9.82
CA LYS A 211 -4.41 -9.22 11.19
C LYS A 211 -4.25 -10.74 11.28
N SER A 212 -4.91 -11.48 10.38
CA SER A 212 -4.83 -12.94 10.33
C SER A 212 -3.41 -13.43 10.03
N MET A 213 -2.70 -12.81 9.08
CA MET A 213 -1.32 -13.18 8.74
C MET A 213 -0.36 -12.86 9.88
N LEU A 214 -0.46 -11.68 10.47
CA LEU A 214 0.38 -11.26 11.59
C LEU A 214 0.18 -12.12 12.84
N SER A 215 -1.06 -12.54 13.13
CA SER A 215 -1.35 -13.39 14.30
C SER A 215 -0.71 -14.77 14.22
N ARG A 216 -0.33 -15.22 13.03
CA ARG A 216 0.29 -16.53 12.76
C ARG A 216 1.77 -16.42 12.37
N ALA A 217 2.29 -15.19 12.28
CA ALA A 217 3.64 -14.97 11.78
C ALA A 217 4.72 -15.70 12.61
N ALA A 218 5.61 -16.41 11.95
CA ALA A 218 6.83 -16.95 12.53
C ALA A 218 7.96 -15.90 12.59
N GLY A 219 7.87 -14.87 11.77
CA GLY A 219 8.79 -13.74 11.74
C GLY A 219 8.10 -12.51 11.13
N ILE A 220 8.46 -11.32 11.61
CA ILE A 220 7.94 -10.06 11.11
C ILE A 220 9.12 -9.16 10.75
N THR A 221 9.12 -8.66 9.51
CA THR A 221 10.09 -7.66 9.06
C THR A 221 9.35 -6.37 8.70
N VAL A 222 9.78 -5.25 9.25
CA VAL A 222 9.28 -3.91 8.89
C VAL A 222 10.35 -3.21 8.06
N TYR A 223 10.00 -2.83 6.85
CA TYR A 223 10.93 -2.24 5.91
C TYR A 223 10.42 -0.89 5.37
N GLY A 224 11.19 0.17 5.65
CA GLY A 224 10.91 1.51 5.14
C GLY A 224 9.57 2.10 5.56
N TYR A 225 9.03 1.67 6.71
CA TYR A 225 7.79 2.19 7.29
C TYR A 225 8.10 3.04 8.51
N GLY A 226 7.78 4.34 8.43
CA GLY A 226 8.09 5.32 9.47
C GLY A 226 7.09 5.33 10.64
N ALA A 227 6.03 4.53 10.58
CA ALA A 227 4.95 4.48 11.58
C ALA A 227 4.49 5.89 12.01
N PRO A 228 3.94 6.72 11.08
CA PRO A 228 3.50 8.05 11.41
C PRO A 228 2.45 8.01 12.52
N VAL A 229 2.48 8.99 13.43
CA VAL A 229 1.60 9.03 14.62
C VAL A 229 0.12 9.05 14.23
N THR A 230 -0.19 9.55 13.05
CA THR A 230 -1.53 9.60 12.47
C THR A 230 -2.05 8.24 11.99
N ASP A 231 -1.18 7.26 11.80
CA ASP A 231 -1.54 5.91 11.36
C ASP A 231 -1.74 4.98 12.56
N ILE A 232 -2.66 5.38 13.45
CA ILE A 232 -2.91 4.72 14.73
C ILE A 232 -3.23 3.24 14.53
N GLU A 233 -4.08 2.92 13.55
CA GLU A 233 -4.51 1.54 13.30
C GLU A 233 -3.35 0.65 12.83
N ALA A 234 -2.45 1.17 11.99
CA ALA A 234 -1.27 0.42 11.56
C ALA A 234 -0.29 0.23 12.72
N VAL A 235 -0.11 1.25 13.57
CA VAL A 235 0.71 1.16 14.78
C VAL A 235 0.12 0.14 15.76
N GLU A 236 -1.18 0.15 15.99
CA GLU A 236 -1.87 -0.83 16.84
C GLU A 236 -1.78 -2.25 16.27
N LEU A 237 -1.91 -2.40 14.96
CA LEU A 237 -1.72 -3.67 14.27
C LEU A 237 -0.34 -4.25 14.54
N MET A 238 0.71 -3.43 14.40
CA MET A 238 2.09 -3.85 14.65
C MET A 238 2.36 -4.13 16.13
N LYS A 239 1.82 -3.32 17.05
CA LYS A 239 1.93 -3.56 18.50
C LYS A 239 1.26 -4.87 18.90
N SER A 240 0.06 -5.13 18.39
CA SER A 240 -0.66 -6.38 18.64
C SER A 240 0.14 -7.60 18.14
N ALA A 241 0.74 -7.47 16.95
CA ALA A 241 1.60 -8.51 16.38
C ALA A 241 2.86 -8.75 17.21
N SER A 242 3.52 -7.68 17.71
CA SER A 242 4.72 -7.80 18.54
C SER A 242 4.42 -8.45 19.90
N HIS A 243 3.27 -8.13 20.52
CA HIS A 243 2.84 -8.79 21.75
C HIS A 243 2.57 -10.28 21.57
N LEU A 244 1.88 -10.65 20.49
CA LEU A 244 1.63 -12.06 20.16
C LEU A 244 2.92 -12.82 19.88
N SER A 245 3.89 -12.18 19.25
CA SER A 245 5.23 -12.72 19.01
C SER A 245 5.99 -12.96 20.32
N GLN A 246 5.99 -12.00 21.23
CA GLN A 246 6.65 -12.12 22.53
C GLN A 246 6.03 -13.22 23.41
N MET A 247 4.72 -13.38 23.38
CA MET A 247 4.01 -14.42 24.14
C MET A 247 4.29 -15.84 23.64
N LYS A 248 4.70 -15.98 22.37
CA LYS A 248 4.97 -17.28 21.75
C LYS A 248 6.45 -17.68 21.76
N ASP A 249 7.37 -16.82 22.21
CA ASP A 249 8.83 -16.98 22.12
C ASP A 249 9.37 -17.29 20.69
N ILE A 250 8.63 -16.94 19.63
CA ILE A 250 8.82 -17.57 18.33
C ILE A 250 9.20 -16.58 17.21
N ALA A 251 8.80 -15.30 17.28
CA ALA A 251 8.98 -14.46 16.11
C ALA A 251 10.04 -13.38 16.30
N PRO A 252 11.18 -13.47 15.58
CA PRO A 252 12.10 -12.34 15.50
C PRO A 252 11.38 -11.16 14.83
N PHE A 253 11.51 -9.98 15.43
CA PHE A 253 11.02 -8.74 14.89
C PHE A 253 12.22 -7.94 14.35
N THR A 254 12.26 -7.74 13.04
CA THR A 254 13.36 -7.05 12.37
C THR A 254 12.86 -5.73 11.78
N ILE A 255 13.58 -4.64 12.07
CA ILE A 255 13.29 -3.32 11.46
C ILE A 255 14.43 -2.96 10.53
N ILE A 256 14.09 -2.71 9.27
CA ILE A 256 15.01 -2.20 8.25
C ILE A 256 14.53 -0.81 7.86
N ASN A 257 15.31 0.21 8.18
CA ASN A 257 15.01 1.58 7.81
C ASN A 257 16.25 2.25 7.22
N LEU A 258 16.06 3.27 6.39
CA LEU A 258 17.18 4.09 5.92
C LEU A 258 17.79 4.79 7.14
N ALA A 259 19.12 4.75 7.25
CA ALA A 259 19.82 5.57 8.22
C ALA A 259 19.44 7.04 7.99
N LYS A 260 18.95 7.73 9.02
CA LYS A 260 18.83 9.18 8.97
C LYS A 260 20.26 9.71 8.81
N ASN A 261 20.56 10.42 7.72
CA ASN A 261 21.75 11.22 7.67
C ASN A 261 21.67 12.23 8.81
N GLU A 262 22.74 12.35 9.60
CA GLU A 262 22.83 13.28 10.74
C GLU A 262 22.62 14.74 10.37
N ASP A 263 22.54 15.06 9.08
CA ASP A 263 22.34 16.42 8.53
C ASP A 263 20.84 16.85 8.42
N GLU A 264 19.89 16.04 8.86
CA GLU A 264 18.44 16.35 8.89
C GLU A 264 17.89 16.53 10.32
N GLN A 265 18.72 17.08 11.26
CA GLN A 265 18.24 17.49 12.58
C GLN A 265 17.77 18.95 12.58
#